data_6346f87bdd48d139abb0f9ebd359f31a
#
_entry.id   6346f87bdd48d139abb0f9ebd359f31a
#
_cell.length_a   1.000
_cell.length_b   1.000
_cell.length_c   1.000
_cell.angle_alpha   90.00
_cell.angle_beta   90.00
_cell.angle_gamma   90.00
#
_symmetry.space_group_name_H-M   'P 1'
#
loop_
_entity.id
_entity.type
_entity.pdbx_description
1 polymer ?
#
loop_
_entity_poly.entity_id
_entity_poly.type
_entity_poly.pdbx_seq_one_letter_code
_entity_poly.pdbx_strand_id
1 'polypeptide(L)'
;MILVAVFSFTPTTIFPSYNALLPVLGATLIILNAEHTTVGKLLSFRPLVFIGGISYSLYLWHWPIIVFANDKYFVDIKLTKEMIVILSVLIAWVSMKYIETPFRNKKTYSRKGIFKYFTVSYFIIACCSLAIWPLNGWSGRLSPQKENILSFTKDISPVRNQCHFNDGVPETSQYCILGQGNKIPHVFVWGDSHGAEIAYALSSLTPLVTATYSACPPAYAFNTESRPDCITHNKKVMNYLLNNKNIKDVVLAANYNLYGSDKDIESFVKGFEKTIELLTRSGKHVIVLDQVPSPGVNVPYTLTNVDVVVNKEFRYNDKVFRKIKLTDGVDLFSYEKYLCAGESCPMMYNNFPISFDDNHLSLSVAKIMVKYIKRDLLLTE
;
A
#
# COMPACT_ATOMS: atom_id res chain seq x y z
N MET A 1 22.95 13.80 -22.94
CA MET A 1 21.68 13.05 -22.96
C MET A 1 21.55 12.12 -21.76
N ILE A 2 22.41 11.13 -21.55
CA ILE A 2 22.31 10.20 -20.40
C ILE A 2 22.38 10.94 -19.06
N LEU A 3 23.40 11.80 -18.85
CA LEU A 3 23.52 12.58 -17.62
C LEU A 3 22.33 13.52 -17.41
N VAL A 4 21.81 14.11 -18.47
CA VAL A 4 20.58 14.93 -18.37
C VAL A 4 19.41 14.07 -17.86
N ALA A 5 19.20 12.87 -18.40
CA ALA A 5 18.15 11.98 -17.92
C ALA A 5 18.34 11.61 -16.44
N VAL A 6 19.58 11.28 -16.03
CA VAL A 6 19.89 10.88 -14.64
C VAL A 6 19.58 12.00 -13.64
N PHE A 7 19.84 13.26 -13.98
CA PHE A 7 19.66 14.38 -13.05
C PHE A 7 18.31 15.09 -13.16
N SER A 8 17.56 14.89 -14.27
CA SER A 8 16.27 15.56 -14.45
C SER A 8 15.05 14.64 -14.25
N PHE A 9 15.22 13.33 -14.31
CA PHE A 9 14.10 12.42 -14.06
C PHE A 9 13.81 12.29 -12.55
N THR A 10 12.54 12.36 -12.22
CA THR A 10 12.02 12.24 -10.86
C THR A 10 11.14 10.98 -10.75
N PRO A 11 10.77 10.51 -9.56
CA PRO A 11 9.82 9.41 -9.39
C PRO A 11 8.47 9.63 -10.07
N THR A 12 8.11 10.89 -10.34
CA THR A 12 6.87 11.27 -11.03
C THR A 12 7.02 11.34 -12.55
N THR A 13 8.25 11.19 -13.08
CA THR A 13 8.48 11.17 -14.52
C THR A 13 7.85 9.91 -15.14
N ILE A 14 6.94 10.10 -16.11
CA ILE A 14 6.29 9.00 -16.82
C ILE A 14 7.35 8.22 -17.62
N PHE A 15 7.65 7.00 -17.17
CA PHE A 15 8.66 6.11 -17.76
C PHE A 15 8.09 4.66 -17.83
N PRO A 16 8.27 3.92 -18.97
CA PRO A 16 9.11 4.19 -20.16
C PRO A 16 8.39 5.06 -21.18
N SER A 17 7.85 5.99 -21.28
CA SER A 17 7.22 6.81 -22.32
C SER A 17 8.27 7.38 -23.30
N TYR A 18 7.93 8.46 -24.02
CA TYR A 18 8.87 9.22 -24.86
C TYR A 18 10.12 9.68 -24.09
N ASN A 19 10.04 9.79 -22.77
CA ASN A 19 11.19 10.12 -21.92
C ASN A 19 12.32 9.07 -22.01
N ALA A 20 12.01 7.82 -22.34
CA ALA A 20 13.01 6.78 -22.56
C ALA A 20 13.91 7.05 -23.79
N LEU A 21 13.45 7.85 -24.77
CA LEU A 21 14.23 8.16 -25.95
C LEU A 21 15.53 8.89 -25.61
N LEU A 22 15.52 9.77 -24.61
CA LEU A 22 16.68 10.56 -24.24
C LEU A 22 17.89 9.71 -23.80
N PRO A 23 17.77 8.80 -22.79
CA PRO A 23 18.89 7.93 -22.41
C PRO A 23 19.20 6.87 -23.46
N VAL A 24 18.20 6.34 -24.19
CA VAL A 24 18.39 5.33 -25.23
C VAL A 24 19.20 5.89 -26.40
N LEU A 25 18.85 7.06 -26.92
CA LEU A 25 19.61 7.72 -27.98
C LEU A 25 21.03 8.07 -27.51
N GLY A 26 21.18 8.52 -26.26
CA GLY A 26 22.50 8.78 -25.68
C GLY A 26 23.38 7.51 -25.64
N ALA A 27 22.80 6.38 -25.20
CA ALA A 27 23.50 5.11 -25.19
C ALA A 27 23.86 4.62 -26.61
N THR A 28 22.92 4.74 -27.55
CA THR A 28 23.15 4.37 -28.96
C THR A 28 24.29 5.18 -29.58
N LEU A 29 24.32 6.49 -29.34
CA LEU A 29 25.41 7.33 -29.85
C LEU A 29 26.77 6.95 -29.26
N ILE A 30 26.83 6.58 -27.99
CA ILE A 30 28.06 6.08 -27.35
C ILE A 30 28.48 4.77 -28.01
N ILE A 31 27.58 3.80 -28.16
CA ILE A 31 27.89 2.49 -28.74
C ILE A 31 28.43 2.65 -30.18
N LEU A 32 27.85 3.54 -30.99
CA LEU A 32 28.22 3.73 -32.36
C LEU A 32 29.53 4.51 -32.55
N ASN A 33 29.88 5.43 -31.65
CA ASN A 33 30.94 6.41 -31.86
C ASN A 33 32.01 6.45 -30.75
N ALA A 34 31.95 5.59 -29.72
CA ALA A 34 32.90 5.70 -28.64
C ALA A 34 34.34 5.26 -29.01
N GLU A 35 34.47 4.44 -30.04
CA GLU A 35 35.78 3.98 -30.54
C GLU A 35 36.66 5.19 -30.92
N HIS A 36 37.89 5.22 -30.41
CA HIS A 36 38.87 6.31 -30.58
C HIS A 36 38.52 7.66 -29.92
N THR A 37 37.44 7.78 -29.16
CA THR A 37 37.07 9.01 -28.45
C THR A 37 37.56 9.04 -27.00
N THR A 38 37.55 10.24 -26.39
CA THR A 38 37.83 10.41 -24.96
C THR A 38 36.82 9.64 -24.08
N VAL A 39 35.56 9.62 -24.52
CA VAL A 39 34.50 8.85 -23.85
C VAL A 39 34.80 7.35 -23.89
N GLY A 40 35.22 6.84 -25.04
CA GLY A 40 35.61 5.45 -25.18
C GLY A 40 36.81 5.07 -24.29
N LYS A 41 37.83 5.96 -24.22
CA LYS A 41 38.98 5.76 -23.31
C LYS A 41 38.52 5.72 -21.84
N LEU A 42 37.63 6.61 -21.42
CA LEU A 42 37.07 6.62 -20.08
C LEU A 42 36.29 5.34 -19.77
N LEU A 43 35.41 4.92 -20.68
CA LEU A 43 34.61 3.70 -20.53
C LEU A 43 35.46 2.42 -20.59
N SER A 44 36.63 2.47 -21.19
CA SER A 44 37.61 1.36 -21.22
C SER A 44 38.46 1.25 -19.94
N PHE A 45 38.26 2.11 -18.94
CA PHE A 45 38.91 2.02 -17.64
C PHE A 45 38.52 0.71 -16.94
N ARG A 46 39.53 -0.06 -16.51
CA ARG A 46 39.38 -1.45 -16.00
C ARG A 46 38.21 -1.62 -14.98
N PRO A 47 38.05 -0.79 -13.97
CA PRO A 47 36.91 -0.91 -13.05
C PRO A 47 35.55 -0.75 -13.73
N LEU A 48 35.40 0.15 -14.69
CA LEU A 48 34.15 0.34 -15.43
C LEU A 48 33.84 -0.87 -16.33
N VAL A 49 34.88 -1.40 -16.99
CA VAL A 49 34.75 -2.64 -17.79
C VAL A 49 34.36 -3.82 -16.91
N PHE A 50 34.95 -3.92 -15.69
CA PHE A 50 34.57 -4.94 -14.72
C PHE A 50 33.10 -4.83 -14.32
N ILE A 51 32.63 -3.64 -13.92
CA ILE A 51 31.22 -3.41 -13.57
C ILE A 51 30.30 -3.70 -14.77
N GLY A 52 30.68 -3.25 -15.97
CA GLY A 52 29.96 -3.60 -17.21
C GLY A 52 29.87 -5.10 -17.43
N GLY A 53 30.97 -5.83 -17.18
CA GLY A 53 31.02 -7.29 -17.31
C GLY A 53 30.10 -8.05 -16.36
N ILE A 54 29.91 -7.57 -15.13
CA ILE A 54 29.01 -8.18 -14.14
C ILE A 54 27.60 -7.60 -14.16
N SER A 55 27.32 -6.59 -15.00
CA SER A 55 26.09 -5.77 -14.93
C SER A 55 24.80 -6.60 -15.01
N TYR A 56 24.77 -7.63 -15.85
CA TYR A 56 23.60 -8.52 -15.95
C TYR A 56 23.37 -9.31 -14.67
N SER A 57 24.39 -9.96 -14.15
CA SER A 57 24.30 -10.69 -12.88
C SER A 57 24.00 -9.73 -11.71
N LEU A 58 24.56 -8.51 -11.74
CA LEU A 58 24.28 -7.48 -10.73
C LEU A 58 22.80 -7.04 -10.78
N TYR A 59 22.26 -6.84 -11.97
CA TYR A 59 20.84 -6.54 -12.15
C TYR A 59 19.94 -7.63 -11.58
N LEU A 60 20.27 -8.88 -11.75
CA LEU A 60 19.47 -10.00 -11.24
C LEU A 60 19.54 -10.13 -9.70
N TRP A 61 20.71 -9.88 -9.10
CA TRP A 61 20.93 -10.15 -7.67
C TRP A 61 20.69 -8.95 -6.76
N HIS A 62 20.88 -7.69 -7.23
CA HIS A 62 20.78 -6.52 -6.35
C HIS A 62 19.40 -6.37 -5.70
N TRP A 63 18.32 -6.59 -6.45
CA TRP A 63 16.97 -6.42 -5.92
C TRP A 63 16.61 -7.46 -4.85
N PRO A 64 16.77 -8.77 -5.05
CA PRO A 64 16.60 -9.74 -3.98
C PRO A 64 17.43 -9.41 -2.74
N ILE A 65 18.69 -9.01 -2.89
CA ILE A 65 19.55 -8.67 -1.75
C ILE A 65 19.01 -7.46 -1.00
N ILE A 66 18.55 -6.39 -1.70
CA ILE A 66 17.94 -5.22 -1.09
C ILE A 66 16.68 -5.61 -0.32
N VAL A 67 15.80 -6.42 -0.93
CA VAL A 67 14.56 -6.86 -0.29
C VAL A 67 14.86 -7.64 0.99
N PHE A 68 15.72 -8.66 0.91
CA PHE A 68 16.06 -9.47 2.08
C PHE A 68 16.83 -8.69 3.16
N ALA A 69 17.69 -7.74 2.77
CA ALA A 69 18.44 -6.92 3.72
C ALA A 69 17.57 -5.88 4.43
N ASN A 70 16.51 -5.39 3.78
CA ASN A 70 15.56 -4.45 4.37
C ASN A 70 14.41 -5.15 5.11
N ASP A 71 14.23 -6.43 4.85
CA ASP A 71 13.20 -7.21 5.52
C ASP A 71 13.67 -7.57 6.93
N LYS A 72 13.14 -6.88 7.92
CA LYS A 72 13.39 -7.12 9.35
C LYS A 72 13.08 -8.55 9.79
N TYR A 73 12.44 -9.34 8.94
CA TYR A 73 12.01 -10.71 9.21
C TYR A 73 13.09 -11.75 8.94
N PHE A 74 14.06 -11.45 8.06
CA PHE A 74 15.09 -12.42 7.68
C PHE A 74 16.45 -12.16 8.32
N VAL A 75 16.74 -10.94 8.74
CA VAL A 75 18.07 -10.58 9.24
C VAL A 75 17.97 -9.64 10.43
N ASP A 76 18.33 -10.11 11.63
CA ASP A 76 18.53 -9.27 12.81
C ASP A 76 19.73 -8.30 12.67
N ILE A 77 20.54 -8.49 11.61
CA ILE A 77 21.71 -7.69 11.31
C ILE A 77 21.30 -6.54 10.40
N LYS A 78 21.33 -5.31 10.89
CA LYS A 78 21.20 -4.11 10.05
C LYS A 78 22.39 -4.03 9.09
N LEU A 79 22.20 -4.51 7.86
CA LEU A 79 23.17 -4.28 6.79
C LEU A 79 23.16 -2.79 6.41
N THR A 80 24.33 -2.15 6.41
CA THR A 80 24.42 -0.77 5.89
C THR A 80 24.27 -0.77 4.37
N LYS A 81 23.95 0.39 3.79
CA LYS A 81 23.83 0.53 2.32
C LYS A 81 25.09 0.11 1.59
N GLU A 82 26.26 0.43 2.17
CA GLU A 82 27.56 0.07 1.64
C GLU A 82 27.75 -1.45 1.64
N MET A 83 27.38 -2.14 2.71
CA MET A 83 27.44 -3.61 2.80
C MET A 83 26.53 -4.27 1.75
N ILE A 84 25.35 -3.74 1.53
CA ILE A 84 24.40 -4.23 0.49
C ILE A 84 25.04 -4.10 -0.90
N VAL A 85 25.67 -2.96 -1.20
CA VAL A 85 26.36 -2.74 -2.48
C VAL A 85 27.52 -3.73 -2.65
N ILE A 86 28.38 -3.87 -1.64
CA ILE A 86 29.52 -4.80 -1.69
C ILE A 86 29.04 -6.24 -1.88
N LEU A 87 28.03 -6.67 -1.12
CA LEU A 87 27.45 -8.01 -1.23
C LEU A 87 26.86 -8.25 -2.61
N SER A 88 26.15 -7.26 -3.16
CA SER A 88 25.56 -7.35 -4.51
C SER A 88 26.64 -7.52 -5.58
N VAL A 89 27.72 -6.75 -5.51
CA VAL A 89 28.86 -6.86 -6.45
C VAL A 89 29.55 -8.22 -6.30
N LEU A 90 29.77 -8.68 -5.07
CA LEU A 90 30.43 -9.97 -4.81
C LEU A 90 29.62 -11.14 -5.38
N ILE A 91 28.32 -11.19 -5.06
CA ILE A 91 27.42 -12.25 -5.55
C ILE A 91 27.30 -12.20 -7.07
N ALA A 92 27.18 -10.99 -7.65
CA ALA A 92 27.14 -10.81 -9.10
C ALA A 92 28.42 -11.32 -9.78
N TRP A 93 29.58 -11.02 -9.21
CA TRP A 93 30.86 -11.52 -9.72
C TRP A 93 30.96 -13.06 -9.66
N VAL A 94 30.56 -13.66 -8.54
CA VAL A 94 30.53 -15.13 -8.38
C VAL A 94 29.55 -15.74 -9.41
N SER A 95 28.37 -15.18 -9.53
CA SER A 95 27.36 -15.63 -10.50
C SER A 95 27.85 -15.52 -11.94
N MET A 96 28.45 -14.38 -12.31
CA MET A 96 29.03 -14.19 -13.65
C MET A 96 30.14 -15.20 -13.93
N LYS A 97 31.08 -15.42 -12.98
CA LYS A 97 32.23 -16.29 -13.16
C LYS A 97 31.89 -17.77 -13.24
N TYR A 98 31.00 -18.26 -12.35
CA TYR A 98 30.71 -19.68 -12.19
C TYR A 98 29.44 -20.16 -12.88
N ILE A 99 28.52 -19.26 -13.18
CA ILE A 99 27.22 -19.58 -13.83
C ILE A 99 27.22 -19.01 -15.25
N GLU A 100 27.23 -17.68 -15.38
CA GLU A 100 27.01 -17.04 -16.68
C GLU A 100 28.11 -17.39 -17.69
N THR A 101 29.36 -17.17 -17.34
CA THR A 101 30.50 -17.39 -18.26
C THR A 101 30.62 -18.82 -18.76
N PRO A 102 30.49 -19.87 -17.92
CA PRO A 102 30.50 -21.25 -18.38
C PRO A 102 29.36 -21.57 -19.36
N PHE A 103 28.12 -21.12 -19.06
CA PHE A 103 26.99 -21.39 -19.93
C PHE A 103 27.03 -20.62 -21.26
N ARG A 104 27.70 -19.46 -21.32
CA ARG A 104 27.95 -18.70 -22.56
C ARG A 104 29.05 -19.33 -23.43
N ASN A 105 29.93 -20.14 -22.85
CA ASN A 105 31.01 -20.75 -23.58
C ASN A 105 30.56 -22.02 -24.30
N LYS A 106 30.38 -21.90 -25.64
CA LYS A 106 29.97 -23.01 -26.51
C LYS A 106 30.90 -24.25 -26.48
N LYS A 107 32.16 -24.08 -26.05
CA LYS A 107 33.10 -25.19 -25.89
C LYS A 107 32.83 -25.99 -24.63
N THR A 108 32.27 -25.38 -23.57
CA THR A 108 32.01 -26.02 -22.29
C THR A 108 30.68 -26.76 -22.30
N TYR A 109 29.63 -26.13 -22.88
CA TYR A 109 28.31 -26.72 -22.93
C TYR A 109 27.77 -26.73 -24.35
N SER A 110 27.31 -27.92 -24.80
CA SER A 110 26.58 -28.05 -26.06
C SER A 110 25.16 -27.48 -25.91
N ARG A 111 24.54 -27.08 -27.02
CA ARG A 111 23.17 -26.58 -27.04
C ARG A 111 22.19 -27.56 -26.38
N LYS A 112 22.32 -28.86 -26.66
CA LYS A 112 21.50 -29.92 -26.03
C LYS A 112 21.74 -30.00 -24.51
N GLY A 113 22.97 -29.82 -24.06
CA GLY A 113 23.32 -29.76 -22.63
C GLY A 113 22.65 -28.59 -21.91
N ILE A 114 22.69 -27.39 -22.50
CA ILE A 114 22.04 -26.21 -21.94
C ILE A 114 20.53 -26.45 -21.78
N PHE A 115 19.85 -26.97 -22.80
CA PHE A 115 18.44 -27.30 -22.71
C PHE A 115 18.12 -28.34 -21.63
N LYS A 116 18.96 -29.36 -21.48
CA LYS A 116 18.81 -30.36 -20.41
C LYS A 116 18.88 -29.71 -19.03
N TYR A 117 19.91 -28.88 -18.76
CA TYR A 117 20.06 -28.19 -17.47
C TYR A 117 18.88 -27.25 -17.21
N PHE A 118 18.46 -26.47 -18.21
CA PHE A 118 17.31 -25.60 -18.10
C PHE A 118 16.03 -26.38 -17.74
N THR A 119 15.74 -27.47 -18.46
CA THR A 119 14.55 -28.29 -18.23
C THR A 119 14.55 -28.91 -16.84
N VAL A 120 15.72 -29.45 -16.40
CA VAL A 120 15.84 -30.02 -15.05
C VAL A 120 15.65 -28.95 -13.96
N SER A 121 16.31 -27.80 -14.10
CA SER A 121 16.17 -26.71 -13.14
C SER A 121 14.75 -26.16 -13.08
N TYR A 122 14.11 -25.99 -14.25
CA TYR A 122 12.70 -25.59 -14.34
C TYR A 122 11.79 -26.59 -13.63
N PHE A 123 12.01 -27.88 -13.85
CA PHE A 123 11.18 -28.92 -13.22
C PHE A 123 11.36 -28.95 -11.70
N ILE A 124 12.59 -28.79 -11.21
CA ILE A 124 12.88 -28.70 -9.76
C ILE A 124 12.15 -27.49 -9.15
N ILE A 125 12.29 -26.31 -9.77
CA ILE A 125 11.63 -25.09 -9.28
C ILE A 125 10.12 -25.26 -9.31
N ALA A 126 9.56 -25.81 -10.39
CA ALA A 126 8.12 -26.06 -10.49
C ALA A 126 7.63 -27.03 -9.42
N CYS A 127 8.32 -28.14 -9.20
CA CYS A 127 7.97 -29.11 -8.14
C CYS A 127 8.04 -28.47 -6.74
N CYS A 128 9.10 -27.72 -6.45
CA CYS A 128 9.21 -26.98 -5.17
C CYS A 128 8.07 -25.97 -5.00
N SER A 129 7.74 -25.22 -6.05
CA SER A 129 6.64 -24.22 -5.99
C SER A 129 5.28 -24.90 -5.80
N LEU A 130 5.03 -26.01 -6.50
CA LEU A 130 3.81 -26.80 -6.36
C LEU A 130 3.69 -27.48 -4.98
N ALA A 131 4.80 -27.83 -4.36
CA ALA A 131 4.81 -28.37 -3.00
C ALA A 131 4.55 -27.29 -1.92
N ILE A 132 5.05 -26.07 -2.14
CA ILE A 132 4.94 -24.98 -1.17
C ILE A 132 3.58 -24.26 -1.27
N TRP A 133 3.01 -24.17 -2.48
CA TRP A 133 1.75 -23.44 -2.73
C TRP A 133 0.55 -23.96 -1.92
N PRO A 134 0.21 -25.26 -1.87
CA PRO A 134 -0.89 -25.77 -1.06
C PRO A 134 -0.67 -25.57 0.45
N LEU A 135 0.58 -25.45 0.87
CA LEU A 135 0.96 -25.27 2.27
C LEU A 135 0.96 -23.78 2.70
N ASN A 136 0.42 -22.86 1.89
CA ASN A 136 0.45 -21.41 2.16
C ASN A 136 1.83 -20.89 2.60
N GLY A 137 2.90 -21.35 1.93
CA GLY A 137 4.27 -20.96 2.25
C GLY A 137 4.88 -21.74 3.42
N TRP A 138 4.46 -22.99 3.64
CA TRP A 138 4.94 -23.85 4.73
C TRP A 138 4.58 -23.30 6.12
N SER A 139 3.30 -23.09 6.36
CA SER A 139 2.77 -22.56 7.62
C SER A 139 3.20 -23.36 8.86
N GLY A 140 3.37 -24.67 8.75
CA GLY A 140 3.83 -25.54 9.83
C GLY A 140 5.22 -25.22 10.43
N ARG A 141 5.97 -24.26 9.87
CA ARG A 141 7.18 -23.70 10.49
C ARG A 141 6.88 -22.73 11.64
N LEU A 142 5.66 -22.22 11.71
CA LEU A 142 5.25 -21.27 12.74
C LEU A 142 4.56 -22.01 13.90
N SER A 143 4.66 -21.47 15.12
CA SER A 143 3.83 -21.95 16.20
C SER A 143 2.33 -21.66 15.89
N PRO A 144 1.37 -22.45 16.42
CA PRO A 144 -0.05 -22.22 16.19
C PRO A 144 -0.50 -20.79 16.53
N GLN A 145 0.10 -20.18 17.55
CA GLN A 145 -0.19 -18.78 17.94
C GLN A 145 0.27 -17.79 16.86
N LYS A 146 1.50 -17.96 16.33
CA LYS A 146 2.04 -17.11 15.25
C LYS A 146 1.25 -17.30 13.95
N GLU A 147 0.85 -18.53 13.65
CA GLU A 147 0.01 -18.83 12.49
C GLU A 147 -1.37 -18.15 12.60
N ASN A 148 -2.00 -18.21 13.78
CA ASN A 148 -3.25 -17.51 14.03
C ASN A 148 -3.09 -16.00 13.84
N ILE A 149 -2.03 -15.37 14.38
CA ILE A 149 -1.77 -13.94 14.19
C ILE A 149 -1.56 -13.62 12.72
N LEU A 150 -0.80 -14.43 11.98
CA LEU A 150 -0.55 -14.22 10.56
C LEU A 150 -1.83 -14.34 9.71
N SER A 151 -2.80 -15.15 10.14
CA SER A 151 -4.09 -15.27 9.45
C SER A 151 -4.85 -13.95 9.37
N PHE A 152 -4.59 -13.02 10.30
CA PHE A 152 -5.20 -11.67 10.31
C PHE A 152 -4.74 -10.77 9.16
N THR A 153 -3.72 -11.13 8.39
CA THR A 153 -3.44 -10.47 7.10
C THR A 153 -4.61 -10.57 6.11
N LYS A 154 -5.54 -11.51 6.34
CA LYS A 154 -6.77 -11.72 5.57
C LYS A 154 -8.04 -11.29 6.33
N ASP A 155 -7.89 -10.60 7.45
CA ASP A 155 -9.02 -10.09 8.26
C ASP A 155 -9.58 -8.80 7.67
N ILE A 156 -10.07 -8.91 6.46
CA ILE A 156 -10.63 -7.84 5.62
C ILE A 156 -12.13 -8.04 5.39
N SER A 157 -12.81 -7.01 4.97
CA SER A 157 -14.20 -7.10 4.56
C SER A 157 -14.38 -8.14 3.43
N PRO A 158 -15.27 -9.13 3.58
CA PRO A 158 -15.50 -10.15 2.54
C PRO A 158 -16.07 -9.56 1.24
N VAL A 159 -16.66 -8.38 1.30
CA VAL A 159 -17.18 -7.66 0.14
C VAL A 159 -16.24 -6.57 -0.36
N ARG A 160 -15.01 -6.47 0.20
CA ARG A 160 -14.05 -5.42 -0.15
C ARG A 160 -13.81 -5.35 -1.67
N ASN A 161 -13.57 -6.48 -2.31
CA ASN A 161 -13.31 -6.53 -3.77
C ASN A 161 -14.51 -6.13 -4.63
N GLN A 162 -15.73 -6.10 -4.07
CA GLN A 162 -16.96 -5.73 -4.76
C GLN A 162 -17.39 -4.31 -4.48
N CYS A 163 -17.17 -3.84 -3.25
CA CYS A 163 -17.73 -2.59 -2.73
C CYS A 163 -16.67 -1.50 -2.48
N HIS A 164 -15.39 -1.81 -2.61
CA HIS A 164 -14.30 -0.84 -2.58
C HIS A 164 -13.65 -0.77 -3.96
N PHE A 165 -13.66 0.40 -4.56
CA PHE A 165 -13.17 0.62 -5.91
C PHE A 165 -11.69 0.99 -5.89
N ASN A 166 -10.88 0.23 -6.65
CA ASN A 166 -9.44 0.51 -6.78
C ASN A 166 -9.14 1.36 -8.02
N ASP A 167 -9.90 1.16 -9.11
CA ASP A 167 -9.70 1.84 -10.38
C ASP A 167 -11.03 2.17 -11.03
N GLY A 168 -11.04 3.28 -11.79
CA GLY A 168 -12.23 3.78 -12.47
C GLY A 168 -13.25 4.40 -11.51
N VAL A 169 -13.78 5.57 -11.84
CA VAL A 169 -14.79 6.25 -11.02
C VAL A 169 -16.12 5.50 -11.09
N PRO A 170 -16.60 4.94 -9.97
CA PRO A 170 -17.84 4.20 -9.98
C PRO A 170 -19.05 5.08 -10.33
N GLU A 171 -20.02 4.50 -11.01
CA GLU A 171 -21.34 5.10 -11.17
C GLU A 171 -22.15 4.92 -9.89
N THR A 172 -23.14 5.81 -9.67
CA THR A 172 -23.97 5.76 -8.46
C THR A 172 -24.79 4.47 -8.34
N SER A 173 -25.08 3.80 -9.44
CA SER A 173 -25.72 2.48 -9.50
C SER A 173 -24.81 1.34 -9.00
N GLN A 174 -23.51 1.58 -8.93
CA GLN A 174 -22.50 0.62 -8.46
C GLN A 174 -22.21 0.77 -6.95
N TYR A 175 -22.79 1.78 -6.29
CA TYR A 175 -22.64 1.93 -4.84
C TYR A 175 -23.25 0.71 -4.13
N CYS A 176 -22.50 0.13 -3.21
CA CYS A 176 -22.96 -1.04 -2.51
C CYS A 176 -24.00 -0.70 -1.45
N ILE A 177 -25.10 -1.43 -1.44
CA ILE A 177 -26.06 -1.44 -0.34
C ILE A 177 -25.71 -2.64 0.54
N LEU A 178 -25.39 -2.38 1.80
CA LEU A 178 -24.98 -3.38 2.77
C LEU A 178 -25.97 -3.42 3.94
N GLY A 179 -26.06 -4.59 4.60
CA GLY A 179 -26.95 -4.83 5.72
C GLY A 179 -28.10 -5.78 5.40
N GLN A 180 -28.80 -6.27 6.42
CA GLN A 180 -29.87 -7.24 6.27
C GLN A 180 -31.25 -6.56 6.31
N GLY A 181 -32.18 -7.12 5.55
CA GLY A 181 -33.61 -6.74 5.53
C GLY A 181 -33.99 -5.77 4.41
N ASN A 182 -35.30 -5.54 4.29
CA ASN A 182 -35.89 -4.64 3.28
C ASN A 182 -35.98 -3.18 3.76
N LYS A 183 -35.23 -2.79 4.79
CA LYS A 183 -35.21 -1.42 5.28
C LYS A 183 -34.47 -0.52 4.30
N ILE A 184 -35.03 0.65 4.03
CA ILE A 184 -34.39 1.68 3.21
C ILE A 184 -33.15 2.18 3.96
N PRO A 185 -31.95 2.17 3.35
CA PRO A 185 -30.75 2.69 3.99
C PRO A 185 -30.89 4.19 4.29
N HIS A 186 -30.50 4.58 5.51
CA HIS A 186 -30.44 5.98 5.93
C HIS A 186 -29.03 6.43 6.29
N VAL A 187 -28.09 5.51 6.34
CA VAL A 187 -26.67 5.76 6.59
C VAL A 187 -25.90 5.65 5.28
N PHE A 188 -24.93 6.53 5.09
CA PHE A 188 -23.98 6.48 3.98
C PHE A 188 -22.54 6.51 4.50
N VAL A 189 -21.71 5.56 4.10
CA VAL A 189 -20.26 5.56 4.41
C VAL A 189 -19.50 6.04 3.18
N TRP A 190 -18.83 7.18 3.31
CA TRP A 190 -18.00 7.79 2.28
C TRP A 190 -16.55 7.87 2.74
N GLY A 191 -15.63 7.32 1.96
CA GLY A 191 -14.22 7.35 2.33
C GLY A 191 -13.28 6.82 1.27
N ASP A 192 -12.01 6.80 1.64
CA ASP A 192 -11.00 6.04 0.93
C ASP A 192 -11.01 4.56 1.38
N SER A 193 -9.88 3.86 1.23
CA SER A 193 -9.76 2.46 1.63
C SER A 193 -9.99 2.20 3.13
N HIS A 194 -9.86 3.22 3.99
CA HIS A 194 -10.11 3.12 5.43
C HIS A 194 -11.60 3.07 5.79
N GLY A 195 -12.48 3.44 4.86
CA GLY A 195 -13.93 3.30 5.02
C GLY A 195 -14.45 1.89 4.76
N ALA A 196 -13.70 1.03 4.09
CA ALA A 196 -14.22 -0.25 3.58
C ALA A 196 -14.58 -1.25 4.70
N GLU A 197 -13.70 -1.47 5.68
CA GLU A 197 -13.93 -2.36 6.81
C GLU A 197 -15.00 -1.80 7.74
N ILE A 198 -15.00 -0.49 7.95
CA ILE A 198 -16.02 0.20 8.76
C ILE A 198 -17.40 0.09 8.13
N ALA A 199 -17.53 0.29 6.83
CA ALA A 199 -18.80 0.14 6.12
C ALA A 199 -19.39 -1.26 6.30
N TYR A 200 -18.56 -2.30 6.08
CA TYR A 200 -19.00 -3.67 6.26
C TYR A 200 -19.34 -3.97 7.73
N ALA A 201 -18.50 -3.56 8.66
CA ALA A 201 -18.77 -3.78 10.09
C ALA A 201 -20.05 -3.08 10.54
N LEU A 202 -20.26 -1.81 10.13
CA LEU A 202 -21.42 -1.02 10.47
C LEU A 202 -22.72 -1.59 9.88
N SER A 203 -22.62 -2.24 8.69
CA SER A 203 -23.78 -2.87 8.04
C SER A 203 -24.40 -4.01 8.85
N SER A 204 -23.69 -4.57 9.83
CA SER A 204 -24.24 -5.53 10.76
C SER A 204 -25.21 -4.91 11.79
N LEU A 205 -25.17 -3.59 11.95
CA LEU A 205 -25.97 -2.83 12.93
C LEU A 205 -27.11 -2.05 12.26
N THR A 206 -26.90 -1.58 11.04
CA THR A 206 -27.90 -0.80 10.28
C THR A 206 -27.65 -0.95 8.78
N PRO A 207 -28.72 -1.00 7.94
CA PRO A 207 -28.57 -0.96 6.50
C PRO A 207 -27.93 0.37 6.06
N LEU A 208 -26.98 0.31 5.15
CA LEU A 208 -26.25 1.47 4.68
C LEU A 208 -25.90 1.38 3.19
N VAL A 209 -25.58 2.53 2.61
CA VAL A 209 -24.93 2.65 1.30
C VAL A 209 -23.46 2.98 1.52
N THR A 210 -22.57 2.45 0.71
CA THR A 210 -21.15 2.80 0.76
C THR A 210 -20.59 3.11 -0.61
N ALA A 211 -19.75 4.15 -0.66
CA ALA A 211 -18.91 4.50 -1.80
C ALA A 211 -17.50 4.80 -1.28
N THR A 212 -16.63 3.79 -1.34
CA THR A 212 -15.23 3.93 -0.96
C THR A 212 -14.35 3.77 -2.20
N TYR A 213 -13.39 4.70 -2.36
CA TYR A 213 -12.50 4.74 -3.53
C TYR A 213 -11.05 4.90 -3.10
N SER A 214 -10.20 3.97 -3.54
CA SER A 214 -8.79 3.88 -3.12
C SER A 214 -8.05 5.21 -3.29
N ALA A 215 -7.34 5.65 -2.25
CA ALA A 215 -6.59 6.91 -2.20
C ALA A 215 -7.39 8.17 -2.61
N CYS A 216 -8.73 8.16 -2.40
CA CYS A 216 -9.59 9.28 -2.66
C CYS A 216 -10.42 9.62 -1.40
N PRO A 217 -9.99 10.61 -0.60
CA PRO A 217 -10.68 11.00 0.62
C PRO A 217 -11.97 11.74 0.30
N PRO A 218 -12.92 11.81 1.22
CA PRO A 218 -14.17 12.56 1.05
C PRO A 218 -13.93 14.08 1.14
N ALA A 219 -13.14 14.62 0.20
CA ALA A 219 -12.75 16.03 0.16
C ALA A 219 -13.20 16.69 -1.16
N TYR A 220 -14.11 17.65 -1.08
CA TYR A 220 -14.68 18.33 -2.24
C TYR A 220 -13.61 19.10 -3.01
N ALA A 221 -13.59 18.91 -4.35
CA ALA A 221 -12.65 19.56 -5.25
C ALA A 221 -11.16 19.24 -4.97
N PHE A 222 -10.87 18.22 -4.18
CA PHE A 222 -9.52 17.76 -3.91
C PHE A 222 -9.08 16.66 -4.89
N ASN A 223 -7.81 16.70 -5.27
CA ASN A 223 -7.21 15.72 -6.16
C ASN A 223 -5.80 15.39 -5.70
N THR A 224 -5.33 14.18 -5.98
CA THR A 224 -3.94 13.78 -5.76
C THR A 224 -3.29 13.40 -7.09
N GLU A 225 -1.95 13.45 -7.16
CA GLU A 225 -1.21 12.97 -8.34
C GLU A 225 -1.49 11.48 -8.60
N SER A 226 -1.64 10.69 -7.53
CA SER A 226 -1.93 9.25 -7.60
C SER A 226 -3.38 8.94 -8.00
N ARG A 227 -4.30 9.90 -7.85
CA ARG A 227 -5.73 9.71 -8.12
C ARG A 227 -6.34 10.96 -8.79
N PRO A 228 -6.03 11.19 -10.07
CA PRO A 228 -6.46 12.41 -10.79
C PRO A 228 -7.97 12.49 -11.05
N ASP A 229 -8.70 11.42 -10.88
CA ASP A 229 -10.16 11.30 -11.04
C ASP A 229 -10.96 11.40 -9.74
N CYS A 230 -10.27 11.61 -8.59
CA CYS A 230 -10.90 11.75 -7.27
C CYS A 230 -11.92 12.91 -7.23
N ILE A 231 -11.63 14.05 -7.87
CA ILE A 231 -12.59 15.15 -7.99
C ILE A 231 -13.91 14.69 -8.62
N THR A 232 -13.84 13.88 -9.68
CA THR A 232 -15.01 13.38 -10.38
C THR A 232 -15.82 12.44 -9.49
N HIS A 233 -15.14 11.54 -8.79
CA HIS A 233 -15.76 10.65 -7.80
C HIS A 233 -16.47 11.46 -6.72
N ASN A 234 -15.78 12.38 -6.07
CA ASN A 234 -16.32 13.17 -4.96
C ASN A 234 -17.51 14.05 -5.39
N LYS A 235 -17.49 14.59 -6.62
CA LYS A 235 -18.66 15.31 -7.17
C LYS A 235 -19.87 14.39 -7.34
N LYS A 236 -19.68 13.15 -7.83
CA LYS A 236 -20.77 12.18 -7.98
C LYS A 236 -21.36 11.79 -6.63
N VAL A 237 -20.51 11.48 -5.63
CA VAL A 237 -20.96 11.13 -4.28
C VAL A 237 -21.72 12.31 -3.65
N MET A 238 -21.17 13.51 -3.72
CA MET A 238 -21.83 14.71 -3.19
C MET A 238 -23.22 14.92 -3.82
N ASN A 239 -23.31 14.87 -5.15
CA ASN A 239 -24.58 15.01 -5.86
C ASN A 239 -25.58 13.91 -5.47
N TYR A 240 -25.13 12.67 -5.31
CA TYR A 240 -25.97 11.58 -4.84
C TYR A 240 -26.53 11.88 -3.45
N LEU A 241 -25.70 12.33 -2.51
CA LEU A 241 -26.09 12.61 -1.14
C LEU A 241 -27.07 13.82 -1.05
N LEU A 242 -26.81 14.88 -1.81
CA LEU A 242 -27.67 16.07 -1.81
C LEU A 242 -29.09 15.77 -2.38
N ASN A 243 -29.16 14.84 -3.34
CA ASN A 243 -30.47 14.49 -3.97
C ASN A 243 -31.17 13.31 -3.29
N ASN A 244 -30.50 12.54 -2.43
CA ASN A 244 -31.11 11.40 -1.75
C ASN A 244 -31.59 11.77 -0.34
N LYS A 245 -32.91 12.04 -0.23
CA LYS A 245 -33.55 12.39 1.03
C LYS A 245 -33.63 11.26 2.05
N ASN A 246 -33.46 9.99 1.61
CA ASN A 246 -33.48 8.85 2.53
C ASN A 246 -32.22 8.79 3.38
N ILE A 247 -31.06 9.20 2.83
CA ILE A 247 -29.80 9.26 3.57
C ILE A 247 -29.87 10.44 4.55
N LYS A 248 -29.73 10.14 5.83
CA LYS A 248 -29.73 11.12 6.93
C LYS A 248 -28.34 11.26 7.53
N ASP A 249 -27.69 10.15 7.79
CA ASP A 249 -26.38 10.08 8.44
C ASP A 249 -25.30 9.82 7.40
N VAL A 250 -24.23 10.60 7.44
CA VAL A 250 -23.07 10.45 6.54
C VAL A 250 -21.82 10.26 7.39
N VAL A 251 -21.22 9.07 7.28
CA VAL A 251 -19.96 8.71 7.96
C VAL A 251 -18.80 8.96 7.01
N LEU A 252 -17.88 9.84 7.41
CA LEU A 252 -16.68 10.19 6.66
C LEU A 252 -15.45 9.49 7.26
N ALA A 253 -14.72 8.74 6.43
CA ALA A 253 -13.52 8.01 6.85
C ALA A 253 -12.39 8.18 5.84
N ALA A 254 -11.16 8.41 6.31
CA ALA A 254 -9.98 8.52 5.46
C ALA A 254 -8.69 8.17 6.18
N ASN A 255 -7.65 7.82 5.41
CA ASN A 255 -6.27 7.87 5.87
C ASN A 255 -5.74 9.30 5.73
N TYR A 256 -6.02 10.15 6.70
CA TYR A 256 -5.67 11.57 6.65
C TYR A 256 -4.18 11.80 6.43
N ASN A 257 -3.32 10.98 7.04
CA ASN A 257 -1.86 11.11 6.92
C ASN A 257 -1.35 10.88 5.50
N LEU A 258 -2.09 10.16 4.66
CA LEU A 258 -1.73 9.95 3.25
C LEU A 258 -1.76 11.27 2.46
N TYR A 259 -2.57 12.24 2.90
CA TYR A 259 -2.78 13.52 2.22
C TYR A 259 -2.01 14.67 2.88
N GLY A 260 -1.03 14.33 3.71
CA GLY A 260 -0.25 15.28 4.51
C GLY A 260 0.99 15.85 3.83
N SER A 261 1.17 15.70 2.51
CA SER A 261 2.29 16.32 1.81
C SER A 261 2.18 17.84 1.85
N ASP A 262 3.30 18.55 1.90
CA ASP A 262 3.32 20.03 1.98
C ASP A 262 2.57 20.70 0.83
N LYS A 263 2.47 20.04 -0.33
CA LYS A 263 1.74 20.54 -1.49
C LYS A 263 0.22 20.33 -1.38
N ASP A 264 -0.21 19.25 -0.77
CA ASP A 264 -1.60 18.78 -0.84
C ASP A 264 -2.40 19.10 0.43
N ILE A 265 -1.73 19.24 1.58
CA ILE A 265 -2.39 19.32 2.89
C ILE A 265 -3.40 20.46 2.98
N GLU A 266 -3.07 21.65 2.44
CA GLU A 266 -3.95 22.80 2.53
C GLU A 266 -5.21 22.64 1.65
N SER A 267 -5.02 22.10 0.44
CA SER A 267 -6.13 21.81 -0.47
C SER A 267 -7.00 20.68 0.03
N PHE A 268 -6.40 19.65 0.65
CA PHE A 268 -7.11 18.55 1.29
C PHE A 268 -7.99 19.06 2.45
N VAL A 269 -7.40 19.79 3.40
CA VAL A 269 -8.13 20.33 4.56
C VAL A 269 -9.29 21.19 4.12
N LYS A 270 -9.08 22.16 3.21
CA LYS A 270 -10.14 23.00 2.66
C LYS A 270 -11.24 22.17 1.96
N GLY A 271 -10.85 21.15 1.19
CA GLY A 271 -11.79 20.27 0.49
C GLY A 271 -12.62 19.42 1.45
N PHE A 272 -12.02 18.92 2.52
CA PHE A 272 -12.70 18.13 3.54
C PHE A 272 -13.67 18.98 4.37
N GLU A 273 -13.22 20.16 4.83
CA GLU A 273 -14.09 21.15 5.51
C GLU A 273 -15.25 21.57 4.63
N LYS A 274 -15.02 21.75 3.32
CA LYS A 274 -16.09 22.07 2.37
C LYS A 274 -17.08 20.92 2.19
N THR A 275 -16.63 19.67 2.23
CA THR A 275 -17.50 18.50 2.23
C THR A 275 -18.45 18.54 3.44
N ILE A 276 -17.91 18.73 4.62
CA ILE A 276 -18.68 18.86 5.86
C ILE A 276 -19.72 19.99 5.75
N GLU A 277 -19.29 21.18 5.35
CA GLU A 277 -20.16 22.34 5.19
C GLU A 277 -21.35 22.07 4.25
N LEU A 278 -21.09 21.46 3.10
CA LEU A 278 -22.14 21.16 2.11
C LEU A 278 -23.14 20.14 2.63
N LEU A 279 -22.68 19.10 3.32
CA LEU A 279 -23.52 18.07 3.91
C LEU A 279 -24.39 18.63 5.06
N THR A 280 -23.81 19.35 6.00
CA THR A 280 -24.50 19.91 7.14
C THR A 280 -25.53 20.96 6.70
N ARG A 281 -25.20 21.83 5.75
CA ARG A 281 -26.18 22.79 5.16
C ARG A 281 -27.31 22.10 4.43
N SER A 282 -27.15 20.90 3.93
CA SER A 282 -28.22 20.12 3.31
C SER A 282 -29.04 19.33 4.31
N GLY A 283 -28.81 19.53 5.61
CA GLY A 283 -29.53 18.86 6.69
C GLY A 283 -29.08 17.42 6.94
N LYS A 284 -27.91 17.02 6.47
CA LYS A 284 -27.31 15.72 6.80
C LYS A 284 -26.64 15.80 8.17
N HIS A 285 -26.80 14.76 8.97
CA HIS A 285 -25.99 14.54 10.15
C HIS A 285 -24.65 13.95 9.71
N VAL A 286 -23.56 14.60 10.07
CA VAL A 286 -22.21 14.22 9.63
C VAL A 286 -21.43 13.64 10.80
N ILE A 287 -20.91 12.45 10.61
CA ILE A 287 -20.06 11.73 11.56
C ILE A 287 -18.68 11.61 10.94
N VAL A 288 -17.69 12.20 11.56
CA VAL A 288 -16.28 12.11 11.12
C VAL A 288 -15.57 11.09 11.98
N LEU A 289 -14.94 10.11 11.35
CA LEU A 289 -14.01 9.20 12.02
C LEU A 289 -12.62 9.81 11.93
N ASP A 290 -11.90 9.91 13.03
CA ASP A 290 -10.53 10.44 13.04
C ASP A 290 -9.51 9.50 12.37
N GLN A 291 -8.23 9.80 12.49
CA GLN A 291 -7.15 8.98 11.94
C GLN A 291 -7.09 7.61 12.63
N VAL A 292 -7.21 6.54 11.85
CA VAL A 292 -6.95 5.19 12.37
C VAL A 292 -5.49 5.11 12.84
N PRO A 293 -5.24 4.62 14.08
CA PRO A 293 -3.89 4.40 14.56
C PRO A 293 -3.12 3.43 13.65
N SER A 294 -2.02 3.90 13.04
CA SER A 294 -1.26 3.19 12.03
C SER A 294 0.21 3.13 12.40
N PRO A 295 0.79 1.95 12.66
CA PRO A 295 2.19 1.81 13.06
C PRO A 295 3.18 1.97 11.89
N GLY A 296 2.71 2.01 10.64
CA GLY A 296 3.55 2.08 9.45
C GLY A 296 4.39 0.82 9.20
N VAL A 297 4.00 -0.29 9.84
CA VAL A 297 4.60 -1.61 9.64
C VAL A 297 3.48 -2.64 9.62
N ASN A 298 3.64 -3.70 8.82
CA ASN A 298 2.63 -4.76 8.78
C ASN A 298 2.49 -5.44 10.15
N VAL A 299 1.33 -5.21 10.79
CA VAL A 299 1.10 -5.59 12.19
C VAL A 299 1.16 -7.11 12.40
N PRO A 300 0.42 -7.94 11.64
CA PRO A 300 0.49 -9.40 11.81
C PRO A 300 1.91 -9.94 11.65
N TYR A 301 2.64 -9.52 10.63
CA TYR A 301 4.03 -9.94 10.45
C TYR A 301 4.92 -9.46 11.59
N THR A 302 4.79 -8.22 12.04
CA THR A 302 5.60 -7.67 13.13
C THR A 302 5.40 -8.45 14.44
N LEU A 303 4.16 -8.85 14.71
CA LEU A 303 3.83 -9.64 15.91
C LEU A 303 4.34 -11.08 15.84
N THR A 304 4.45 -11.67 14.66
CA THR A 304 4.97 -13.04 14.50
C THR A 304 6.48 -13.14 14.59
N ASN A 305 7.20 -12.03 14.45
CA ASN A 305 8.67 -12.00 14.54
C ASN A 305 9.24 -11.85 15.94
N VAL A 306 8.42 -11.74 16.96
CA VAL A 306 8.86 -11.70 18.34
C VAL A 306 8.63 -13.05 18.99
N ASP A 307 9.59 -13.52 19.79
CA ASP A 307 9.49 -14.80 20.49
C ASP A 307 8.41 -14.80 21.59
N VAL A 308 8.09 -13.61 22.08
CA VAL A 308 6.94 -13.39 22.95
C VAL A 308 6.05 -12.38 22.24
N VAL A 309 4.76 -12.73 22.06
CA VAL A 309 3.74 -11.77 21.58
C VAL A 309 3.52 -10.75 22.71
N VAL A 310 4.47 -9.83 22.83
CA VAL A 310 4.38 -8.70 23.76
C VAL A 310 3.49 -7.66 23.10
N ASN A 311 2.69 -6.96 23.86
CA ASN A 311 1.99 -5.76 23.43
C ASN A 311 3.03 -4.74 22.93
N LYS A 312 3.38 -4.82 21.65
CA LYS A 312 4.17 -3.76 21.02
C LYS A 312 3.26 -2.55 20.90
N GLU A 313 3.80 -1.44 21.34
CA GLU A 313 3.15 -0.13 21.24
C GLU A 313 3.82 0.71 20.15
N PHE A 314 3.07 1.64 19.61
CA PHE A 314 3.55 2.63 18.65
C PHE A 314 2.93 3.98 18.97
N ARG A 315 3.58 5.05 18.49
CA ARG A 315 3.08 6.40 18.74
C ARG A 315 1.97 6.75 17.74
N TYR A 316 0.84 7.20 18.27
CA TYR A 316 -0.26 7.72 17.48
C TYR A 316 0.15 8.99 16.71
N ASN A 317 -0.28 9.08 15.47
CA ASN A 317 -0.01 10.23 14.62
C ASN A 317 -1.28 10.65 13.88
N ASP A 318 -1.80 11.81 14.24
CA ASP A 318 -2.99 12.45 13.67
C ASP A 318 -2.73 13.89 13.22
N LYS A 319 -1.48 14.24 12.98
CA LYS A 319 -1.04 15.62 12.68
C LYS A 319 -1.82 16.30 11.56
N VAL A 320 -2.26 15.53 10.56
CA VAL A 320 -3.04 16.05 9.44
C VAL A 320 -4.47 16.28 9.87
N PHE A 321 -5.07 15.30 10.58
CA PHE A 321 -6.44 15.40 11.06
C PHE A 321 -6.63 16.61 11.98
N ARG A 322 -5.71 16.89 12.89
CA ARG A 322 -5.76 18.05 13.81
C ARG A 322 -5.77 19.41 13.11
N LYS A 323 -5.47 19.48 11.82
CA LYS A 323 -5.57 20.73 11.04
C LYS A 323 -6.98 21.00 10.52
N ILE A 324 -7.87 19.99 10.53
CA ILE A 324 -9.25 20.09 10.07
C ILE A 324 -10.09 20.76 11.16
N LYS A 325 -10.80 21.80 10.81
CA LYS A 325 -11.74 22.48 11.71
C LYS A 325 -13.13 21.87 11.51
N LEU A 326 -13.59 21.16 12.52
CA LEU A 326 -14.95 20.66 12.53
C LEU A 326 -15.92 21.78 12.92
N THR A 327 -17.03 21.90 12.19
CA THR A 327 -18.09 22.87 12.47
C THR A 327 -19.05 22.33 13.53
N ASP A 328 -19.81 23.22 14.17
CA ASP A 328 -20.86 22.81 15.10
C ASP A 328 -21.88 21.88 14.44
N GLY A 329 -22.34 20.87 15.18
CA GLY A 329 -23.29 19.86 14.68
C GLY A 329 -22.67 18.70 13.91
N VAL A 330 -21.32 18.57 13.96
CA VAL A 330 -20.58 17.42 13.45
C VAL A 330 -20.14 16.53 14.61
N ASP A 331 -20.45 15.26 14.53
CA ASP A 331 -20.01 14.29 15.51
C ASP A 331 -18.63 13.73 15.16
N LEU A 332 -17.74 13.69 16.13
CA LEU A 332 -16.40 13.12 16.00
C LEU A 332 -16.32 11.79 16.76
N PHE A 333 -15.95 10.74 16.04
CA PHE A 333 -15.52 9.49 16.65
C PHE A 333 -14.00 9.42 16.67
N SER A 334 -13.42 9.25 17.86
CA SER A 334 -11.98 9.15 18.03
C SER A 334 -11.53 7.71 18.29
N TYR A 335 -10.74 7.16 17.36
CA TYR A 335 -10.07 5.87 17.57
C TYR A 335 -9.05 5.93 18.70
N GLU A 336 -8.37 7.06 18.88
CA GLU A 336 -7.39 7.27 19.96
C GLU A 336 -8.02 6.97 21.31
N LYS A 337 -9.23 7.48 21.55
CA LYS A 337 -9.97 7.29 22.82
C LYS A 337 -10.19 5.82 23.19
N TYR A 338 -10.36 4.93 22.20
CA TYR A 338 -10.71 3.53 22.43
C TYR A 338 -9.55 2.56 22.23
N LEU A 339 -8.61 2.90 21.37
CA LEU A 339 -7.51 2.01 20.99
C LEU A 339 -6.19 2.35 21.67
N CYS A 340 -6.03 3.58 22.18
CA CYS A 340 -4.74 4.06 22.68
C CYS A 340 -4.81 4.45 24.17
N ALA A 341 -3.66 4.47 24.82
CA ALA A 341 -3.46 5.06 26.14
C ALA A 341 -2.63 6.35 25.97
N GLY A 342 -3.32 7.48 25.77
CA GLY A 342 -2.68 8.71 25.33
C GLY A 342 -2.06 8.54 23.94
N GLU A 343 -0.83 9.00 23.74
CA GLU A 343 -0.14 8.88 22.43
C GLU A 343 0.37 7.46 22.13
N SER A 344 0.27 6.50 23.06
CA SER A 344 0.74 5.12 22.86
C SER A 344 -0.42 4.20 22.52
N CYS A 345 -0.31 3.54 21.35
CA CYS A 345 -1.32 2.59 20.86
C CYS A 345 -0.73 1.19 20.80
N PRO A 346 -1.43 0.16 21.32
CA PRO A 346 -0.98 -1.22 21.19
C PRO A 346 -1.18 -1.73 19.77
N MET A 347 -0.35 -2.68 19.34
CA MET A 347 -0.57 -3.39 18.06
C MET A 347 -1.67 -4.45 18.13
N MET A 348 -2.12 -4.79 19.34
CA MET A 348 -3.20 -5.75 19.61
C MET A 348 -4.31 -5.08 20.40
N TYR A 349 -5.56 -5.32 20.04
CA TYR A 349 -6.75 -4.89 20.79
C TYR A 349 -7.71 -6.06 20.98
N ASN A 350 -8.06 -6.38 22.21
CA ASN A 350 -8.92 -7.53 22.55
C ASN A 350 -8.50 -8.84 21.86
N ASN A 351 -7.22 -9.15 21.84
CA ASN A 351 -6.60 -10.31 21.18
C ASN A 351 -6.63 -10.30 19.64
N PHE A 352 -6.98 -9.18 19.03
CA PHE A 352 -6.94 -8.99 17.57
C PHE A 352 -5.83 -8.00 17.19
N PRO A 353 -5.04 -8.27 16.15
CA PRO A 353 -4.20 -7.22 15.55
C PRO A 353 -5.05 -6.03 15.14
N ILE A 354 -4.61 -4.81 15.49
CA ILE A 354 -5.40 -3.61 15.16
C ILE A 354 -5.50 -3.35 13.66
N SER A 355 -4.49 -3.79 12.90
CA SER A 355 -4.46 -3.65 11.45
C SER A 355 -4.19 -5.00 10.80
N PHE A 356 -4.75 -5.23 9.61
CA PHE A 356 -4.45 -6.42 8.82
C PHE A 356 -3.20 -6.25 7.95
N ASP A 357 -2.71 -5.03 7.81
CA ASP A 357 -1.48 -4.65 7.12
C ASP A 357 -0.71 -3.59 7.92
N ASP A 358 -0.17 -2.55 7.26
CA ASP A 358 0.61 -1.48 7.89
C ASP A 358 -0.22 -0.26 8.33
N ASN A 359 -1.48 -0.13 7.85
CA ASN A 359 -2.30 1.05 8.11
C ASN A 359 -3.82 0.82 8.18
N HIS A 360 -4.36 -0.21 7.53
CA HIS A 360 -5.81 -0.46 7.52
C HIS A 360 -6.28 -1.21 8.77
N LEU A 361 -7.37 -0.74 9.35
CA LEU A 361 -7.99 -1.38 10.51
C LEU A 361 -8.43 -2.81 10.18
N SER A 362 -8.14 -3.79 11.03
CA SER A 362 -8.63 -5.15 10.86
C SER A 362 -10.15 -5.21 11.00
N LEU A 363 -10.80 -6.10 10.25
CA LEU A 363 -12.27 -6.24 10.31
C LEU A 363 -12.75 -6.62 11.71
N SER A 364 -12.00 -7.45 12.42
CA SER A 364 -12.33 -7.85 13.81
C SER A 364 -12.36 -6.64 14.74
N VAL A 365 -11.38 -5.73 14.64
CA VAL A 365 -11.36 -4.50 15.43
C VAL A 365 -12.42 -3.51 14.92
N ALA A 366 -12.63 -3.39 13.62
CA ALA A 366 -13.70 -2.56 13.06
C ALA A 366 -15.08 -2.95 13.62
N LYS A 367 -15.39 -4.24 13.74
CA LYS A 367 -16.64 -4.74 14.36
C LYS A 367 -16.80 -4.34 15.82
N ILE A 368 -15.70 -4.14 16.55
CA ILE A 368 -15.75 -3.63 17.93
C ILE A 368 -15.99 -2.11 17.89
N MET A 369 -15.26 -1.40 17.07
CA MET A 369 -15.35 0.07 16.98
C MET A 369 -16.74 0.56 16.55
N VAL A 370 -17.40 -0.11 15.61
CA VAL A 370 -18.76 0.30 15.18
C VAL A 370 -19.82 0.18 16.29
N LYS A 371 -19.61 -0.67 17.28
CA LYS A 371 -20.48 -0.72 18.47
C LYS A 371 -20.36 0.55 19.31
N TYR A 372 -19.14 1.10 19.43
CA TYR A 372 -18.90 2.37 20.10
C TYR A 372 -19.44 3.53 19.26
N ILE A 373 -19.26 3.52 17.94
CA ILE A 373 -19.85 4.52 17.02
C ILE A 373 -21.36 4.57 17.22
N LYS A 374 -22.07 3.43 17.21
CA LYS A 374 -23.52 3.39 17.41
C LYS A 374 -23.92 3.89 18.79
N ARG A 375 -23.18 3.51 19.84
CA ARG A 375 -23.51 3.89 21.21
C ARG A 375 -23.33 5.38 21.48
N ASP A 376 -22.22 5.95 20.97
CA ASP A 376 -21.80 7.30 21.35
C ASP A 376 -22.41 8.39 20.44
N LEU A 377 -22.76 8.04 19.20
CA LEU A 377 -23.13 8.99 18.17
C LEU A 377 -24.59 8.86 17.71
N LEU A 378 -25.43 8.12 18.45
CA LEU A 378 -26.88 8.03 18.23
C LEU A 378 -27.25 8.00 16.73
N LEU A 379 -26.71 7.01 15.98
CA LEU A 379 -27.19 6.80 14.61
C LEU A 379 -28.72 6.68 14.68
N THR A 380 -29.41 7.59 13.99
CA THR A 380 -30.89 7.65 14.00
C THR A 380 -31.48 6.29 13.63
N GLU A 381 -32.37 5.77 14.44
CA GLU A 381 -33.03 4.47 14.21
C GLU A 381 -33.95 4.51 12.98
#